data_141e19ecd3d075ca263468d4fde8a804
#
_entry.id   141e19ecd3d075ca263468d4fde8a804
#
_cell.length_a   1.000
_cell.length_b   1.000
_cell.length_c   1.000
_cell.angle_alpha   90.00
_cell.angle_beta   90.00
_cell.angle_gamma   90.00
#
_symmetry.space_group_name_H-M   'P 1'
#
loop_
_entity.id
_entity.type
_entity.pdbx_description
1 polymer ?
#
loop_
_entity_poly.entity_id
_entity_poly.type
_entity_poly.pdbx_seq_one_letter_code
_entity_poly.pdbx_strand_id
1 'polypeptide(L)'
;MRLFAGTGGLMTGFVGAIIEAWAQLRIGKVRVLLSLVGVGAAVAAMSFVIAIGQVSVTALNSEMEKYAGRPGTVTISVAPTGKDVTASGHDDSEDADSGQSNSDEAGSKASGAPDSGQAGSGQSNSNQGSAGSGQGGAGASKETSAKTSERVDRALASFVTRYEASSWATTYTTKLRFAFPDGPRQVSTQAVSLGYGTLHHTQVKQGRWFGSEDIDDASPTLVVSQGFLDALGISELTQPVTVTSYTPVRTTFTIVGVLKPDRSTEYCTTTDTNGETIPCPQPLSAFVLKDAYEQQLPEEAERPTPTLEIWAGKDQTKEVKDLAKKNLDAQFGKGSTQVSDNLGNNSNLSADGFTSVVTAAGILIMILGALSLVNISMVTVRQRIHE
;
A
#
# COMPACT_ATOMS: atom_id res chain seq x y z
N MET A 1 -40.65 -24.04 -56.94
CA MET A 1 -41.83 -23.41 -56.33
C MET A 1 -42.32 -24.27 -55.20
N ARG A 2 -42.02 -23.97 -53.97
CA ARG A 2 -42.54 -24.44 -52.66
C ARG A 2 -41.42 -24.44 -51.64
N LEU A 3 -41.14 -23.24 -51.08
CA LEU A 3 -40.22 -23.09 -49.93
C LEU A 3 -40.61 -21.84 -49.12
N PHE A 4 -41.87 -21.74 -48.72
CA PHE A 4 -42.35 -20.71 -47.79
C PHE A 4 -43.64 -21.20 -47.09
N ALA A 5 -43.50 -22.24 -46.28
CA ALA A 5 -44.59 -22.70 -45.41
C ALA A 5 -44.02 -23.33 -44.13
N GLY A 6 -43.43 -22.56 -43.26
CA GLY A 6 -42.88 -23.09 -42.01
C GLY A 6 -42.74 -22.10 -40.86
N THR A 7 -42.78 -20.78 -41.11
CA THR A 7 -42.53 -19.78 -40.07
C THR A 7 -43.76 -19.21 -39.37
N GLY A 8 -44.99 -19.45 -39.94
CA GLY A 8 -46.23 -18.95 -39.35
C GLY A 8 -46.71 -19.70 -38.10
N GLY A 9 -46.34 -20.99 -37.94
CA GLY A 9 -46.85 -21.81 -36.85
C GLY A 9 -46.15 -21.59 -35.51
N LEU A 10 -44.88 -21.18 -35.50
CA LEU A 10 -44.12 -20.90 -34.30
C LEU A 10 -44.52 -19.55 -33.67
N MET A 11 -44.80 -18.55 -34.47
CA MET A 11 -45.23 -17.23 -34.00
C MET A 11 -46.65 -17.26 -33.41
N THR A 12 -47.56 -18.00 -33.99
CA THR A 12 -48.95 -18.16 -33.47
C THR A 12 -48.95 -18.94 -32.16
N GLY A 13 -48.08 -19.97 -32.02
CA GLY A 13 -47.91 -20.70 -30.75
C GLY A 13 -47.35 -19.81 -29.62
N PHE A 14 -46.39 -18.95 -29.95
CA PHE A 14 -45.77 -18.04 -28.97
C PHE A 14 -46.74 -16.94 -28.50
N VAL A 15 -47.52 -16.35 -29.42
CA VAL A 15 -48.56 -15.37 -29.10
C VAL A 15 -49.70 -16.01 -28.31
N GLY A 16 -50.12 -17.23 -28.65
CA GLY A 16 -51.11 -17.99 -27.88
C GLY A 16 -50.64 -18.28 -26.46
N ALA A 17 -49.40 -18.72 -26.29
CA ALA A 17 -48.79 -18.97 -24.97
C ALA A 17 -48.66 -17.68 -24.12
N ILE A 18 -48.37 -16.54 -24.72
CA ILE A 18 -48.33 -15.24 -24.03
C ILE A 18 -49.74 -14.81 -23.59
N ILE A 19 -50.75 -14.96 -24.41
CA ILE A 19 -52.14 -14.59 -24.06
C ILE A 19 -52.67 -15.51 -22.95
N GLU A 20 -52.37 -16.80 -23.01
CA GLU A 20 -52.76 -17.77 -21.99
C GLU A 20 -52.01 -17.54 -20.67
N ALA A 21 -50.71 -17.25 -20.73
CA ALA A 21 -49.91 -16.82 -19.56
C ALA A 21 -50.49 -15.53 -18.94
N TRP A 22 -50.90 -14.56 -19.78
CA TRP A 22 -51.52 -13.33 -19.29
C TRP A 22 -52.87 -13.57 -18.60
N ALA A 23 -53.71 -14.49 -19.14
CA ALA A 23 -54.96 -14.86 -18.50
C ALA A 23 -54.74 -15.56 -17.13
N GLN A 24 -53.75 -16.42 -17.03
CA GLN A 24 -53.35 -17.08 -15.76
C GLN A 24 -52.77 -16.09 -14.73
N LEU A 25 -52.02 -15.07 -15.20
CA LEU A 25 -51.52 -13.99 -14.33
C LEU A 25 -52.68 -13.22 -13.66
N ARG A 26 -53.82 -13.13 -14.30
CA ARG A 26 -54.97 -12.38 -13.79
C ARG A 26 -55.66 -13.04 -12.59
N ILE A 27 -55.57 -14.37 -12.46
CA ILE A 27 -56.19 -15.15 -11.39
C ILE A 27 -55.27 -15.22 -10.13
N GLY A 28 -53.93 -15.17 -10.30
CA GLY A 28 -52.96 -15.27 -9.21
C GLY A 28 -52.10 -14.03 -9.03
N LYS A 29 -52.60 -12.85 -9.32
CA LYS A 29 -51.85 -11.56 -9.36
C LYS A 29 -50.94 -11.36 -8.15
N VAL A 30 -51.42 -11.60 -6.93
CA VAL A 30 -50.68 -11.37 -5.71
C VAL A 30 -49.51 -12.34 -5.56
N ARG A 31 -49.68 -13.62 -5.92
CA ARG A 31 -48.64 -14.65 -5.81
C ARG A 31 -47.48 -14.40 -6.78
N VAL A 32 -47.83 -14.08 -8.06
CA VAL A 32 -46.82 -13.78 -9.09
C VAL A 32 -46.11 -12.47 -8.77
N LEU A 33 -46.81 -11.47 -8.29
CA LEU A 33 -46.25 -10.18 -7.93
C LEU A 33 -45.31 -10.33 -6.74
N LEU A 34 -45.66 -11.11 -5.69
CA LEU A 34 -44.79 -11.41 -4.55
C LEU A 34 -43.54 -12.18 -4.97
N SER A 35 -43.66 -13.16 -5.88
CA SER A 35 -42.49 -13.89 -6.41
C SER A 35 -41.56 -12.97 -7.20
N LEU A 36 -42.11 -12.09 -8.05
CA LEU A 36 -41.36 -11.16 -8.87
C LEU A 36 -40.65 -10.10 -8.02
N VAL A 37 -41.34 -9.58 -6.99
CA VAL A 37 -40.75 -8.66 -6.01
C VAL A 37 -39.63 -9.35 -5.22
N GLY A 38 -39.82 -10.62 -4.83
CA GLY A 38 -38.75 -11.37 -4.11
C GLY A 38 -37.51 -11.56 -4.95
N VAL A 39 -37.65 -11.97 -6.22
CA VAL A 39 -36.49 -12.10 -7.11
C VAL A 39 -35.86 -10.73 -7.43
N GLY A 40 -36.70 -9.73 -7.69
CA GLY A 40 -36.20 -8.36 -7.94
C GLY A 40 -35.44 -7.77 -6.75
N ALA A 41 -35.93 -7.97 -5.53
CA ALA A 41 -35.27 -7.54 -4.32
C ALA A 41 -33.93 -8.27 -4.10
N ALA A 42 -33.87 -9.58 -4.39
CA ALA A 42 -32.64 -10.35 -4.30
C ALA A 42 -31.56 -9.86 -5.27
N VAL A 43 -31.94 -9.62 -6.54
CA VAL A 43 -31.03 -9.09 -7.57
C VAL A 43 -30.57 -7.67 -7.22
N ALA A 44 -31.49 -6.83 -6.74
CA ALA A 44 -31.15 -5.46 -6.33
C ALA A 44 -30.18 -5.46 -5.12
N ALA A 45 -30.42 -6.30 -4.11
CA ALA A 45 -29.53 -6.43 -2.96
C ALA A 45 -28.14 -6.91 -3.37
N MET A 46 -28.06 -7.91 -4.26
CA MET A 46 -26.79 -8.41 -4.78
C MET A 46 -26.02 -7.33 -5.55
N SER A 47 -26.69 -6.60 -6.44
CA SER A 47 -26.08 -5.50 -7.21
C SER A 47 -25.57 -4.39 -6.29
N PHE A 48 -26.31 -4.10 -5.23
CA PHE A 48 -25.92 -3.10 -4.21
C PHE A 48 -24.68 -3.51 -3.44
N VAL A 49 -24.59 -4.79 -3.00
CA VAL A 49 -23.41 -5.32 -2.30
C VAL A 49 -22.17 -5.27 -3.19
N ILE A 50 -22.31 -5.66 -4.48
CA ILE A 50 -21.20 -5.59 -5.44
C ILE A 50 -20.74 -4.13 -5.62
N ALA A 51 -21.67 -3.20 -5.80
CA ALA A 51 -21.35 -1.79 -5.99
C ALA A 51 -20.61 -1.19 -4.77
N ILE A 52 -21.09 -1.45 -3.56
CA ILE A 52 -20.41 -1.00 -2.32
C ILE A 52 -19.03 -1.63 -2.21
N GLY A 53 -18.89 -2.92 -2.50
CA GLY A 53 -17.60 -3.61 -2.46
C GLY A 53 -16.58 -2.97 -3.40
N GLN A 54 -16.97 -2.66 -4.63
CA GLN A 54 -16.07 -2.00 -5.59
C GLN A 54 -15.66 -0.60 -5.15
N VAL A 55 -16.58 0.20 -4.62
CA VAL A 55 -16.28 1.55 -4.11
C VAL A 55 -15.32 1.47 -2.92
N SER A 56 -15.52 0.53 -2.00
CA SER A 56 -14.66 0.34 -0.83
C SER A 56 -13.24 -0.07 -1.23
N VAL A 57 -13.10 -1.02 -2.16
CA VAL A 57 -11.79 -1.46 -2.67
C VAL A 57 -11.07 -0.32 -3.39
N THR A 58 -11.78 0.47 -4.20
CA THR A 58 -11.19 1.62 -4.90
C THR A 58 -10.70 2.68 -3.90
N ALA A 59 -11.49 2.96 -2.87
CA ALA A 59 -11.11 3.91 -1.82
C ALA A 59 -9.87 3.45 -1.04
N LEU A 60 -9.81 2.17 -0.66
CA LEU A 60 -8.64 1.58 0.01
C LEU A 60 -7.40 1.61 -0.89
N ASN A 61 -7.53 1.25 -2.16
CA ASN A 61 -6.42 1.30 -3.10
C ASN A 61 -5.87 2.73 -3.26
N SER A 62 -6.72 3.75 -3.29
CA SER A 62 -6.27 5.14 -3.41
C SER A 62 -5.52 5.64 -2.17
N GLU A 63 -5.86 5.15 -0.98
CA GLU A 63 -5.08 5.45 0.23
C GLU A 63 -3.76 4.65 0.26
N MET A 64 -3.79 3.38 -0.13
CA MET A 64 -2.57 2.56 -0.23
C MET A 64 -1.56 3.13 -1.23
N GLU A 65 -2.03 3.73 -2.33
CA GLU A 65 -1.19 4.32 -3.37
C GLU A 65 -0.32 5.47 -2.85
N LYS A 66 -0.81 6.23 -1.87
CA LYS A 66 -0.04 7.32 -1.23
C LYS A 66 1.20 6.80 -0.49
N TYR A 67 1.12 5.61 0.11
CA TYR A 67 2.20 5.03 0.92
C TYR A 67 3.08 4.07 0.13
N ALA A 68 2.47 3.24 -0.71
CA ALA A 68 3.14 2.16 -1.41
C ALA A 68 3.35 2.43 -2.92
N GLY A 69 2.97 3.61 -3.40
CA GLY A 69 2.99 3.94 -4.81
C GLY A 69 1.89 3.23 -5.62
N ARG A 70 1.86 3.48 -6.91
CA ARG A 70 0.90 2.89 -7.85
C ARG A 70 0.96 1.35 -7.82
N PRO A 71 -0.17 0.63 -8.04
CA PRO A 71 -0.13 -0.83 -8.14
C PRO A 71 0.88 -1.31 -9.19
N GLY A 72 1.80 -2.17 -8.78
CA GLY A 72 2.94 -2.60 -9.60
C GLY A 72 4.21 -1.78 -9.38
N THR A 73 4.29 -1.01 -8.30
CA THR A 73 5.54 -0.38 -7.87
C THR A 73 6.43 -1.43 -7.19
N VAL A 74 7.67 -1.46 -7.61
CA VAL A 74 8.75 -2.30 -7.06
C VAL A 74 9.65 -1.41 -6.22
N THR A 75 9.81 -1.79 -4.96
CA THR A 75 10.70 -1.12 -3.99
C THR A 75 11.99 -1.90 -3.87
N ILE A 76 13.12 -1.24 -4.09
CA ILE A 76 14.46 -1.80 -4.11
C ILE A 76 15.30 -1.09 -3.05
N SER A 77 15.77 -1.82 -2.05
CA SER A 77 16.71 -1.35 -1.03
C SER A 77 18.00 -2.16 -1.06
N VAL A 78 19.12 -1.49 -0.87
CA VAL A 78 20.45 -2.12 -0.87
C VAL A 78 21.09 -1.92 0.49
N ALA A 79 21.41 -3.03 1.16
CA ALA A 79 22.19 -3.06 2.38
C ALA A 79 23.54 -3.74 2.10
N PRO A 80 24.60 -3.01 1.75
CA PRO A 80 25.89 -3.60 1.43
C PRO A 80 26.39 -4.46 2.60
N THR A 81 26.63 -5.73 2.33
CA THR A 81 27.20 -6.65 3.31
C THR A 81 28.66 -6.26 3.52
N GLY A 82 29.06 -5.93 4.74
CA GLY A 82 30.37 -5.36 5.08
C GLY A 82 31.65 -6.17 4.72
N LYS A 83 31.54 -7.12 3.79
CA LYS A 83 32.67 -7.86 3.22
C LYS A 83 33.32 -7.18 2.03
N ASP A 84 32.69 -6.18 1.41
CA ASP A 84 33.20 -5.56 0.19
C ASP A 84 33.97 -4.25 0.41
N VAL A 85 34.30 -3.91 1.64
CA VAL A 85 35.15 -2.75 1.93
C VAL A 85 36.65 -3.07 1.75
N THR A 86 37.01 -4.34 1.47
CA THR A 86 38.40 -4.77 1.37
C THR A 86 38.80 -5.50 0.08
N ALA A 87 37.94 -5.58 -0.92
CA ALA A 87 38.29 -6.23 -2.19
C ALA A 87 38.79 -5.21 -3.23
N SER A 88 39.87 -4.50 -2.92
CA SER A 88 40.74 -3.87 -3.90
C SER A 88 42.19 -4.12 -3.49
N GLY A 89 42.67 -5.34 -3.69
CA GLY A 89 44.05 -5.74 -3.36
C GLY A 89 44.16 -7.26 -3.49
N HIS A 90 44.49 -7.68 -4.69
CA HIS A 90 45.30 -8.84 -5.08
C HIS A 90 45.86 -9.72 -3.94
N ASP A 91 45.61 -11.03 -3.92
CA ASP A 91 46.54 -12.09 -4.28
C ASP A 91 46.02 -13.48 -3.90
N ASP A 92 46.39 -14.37 -4.80
CA ASP A 92 46.29 -15.83 -4.71
C ASP A 92 46.94 -16.40 -3.43
N SER A 93 46.32 -17.41 -2.83
CA SER A 93 47.02 -18.57 -2.29
C SER A 93 46.06 -19.67 -1.85
N GLU A 94 46.41 -20.84 -2.30
CA GLU A 94 45.80 -22.17 -2.22
C GLU A 94 45.71 -22.75 -0.79
N ASP A 95 44.76 -23.68 -0.67
CA ASP A 95 44.74 -24.92 0.12
C ASP A 95 45.12 -24.95 1.62
N ALA A 96 44.20 -25.48 2.43
CA ALA A 96 44.36 -26.69 3.24
C ALA A 96 43.15 -26.98 4.16
N ASP A 97 42.50 -27.97 3.92
CA ASP A 97 42.05 -29.23 4.60
C ASP A 97 42.10 -29.29 6.15
N SER A 98 41.11 -30.04 6.64
CA SER A 98 41.00 -30.70 7.97
C SER A 98 40.44 -29.85 9.13
N GLY A 99 39.45 -30.30 9.84
CA GLY A 99 39.14 -31.55 10.44
C GLY A 99 37.99 -31.45 11.45
N GLN A 100 37.27 -32.47 11.48
CA GLN A 100 36.14 -32.86 12.28
C GLN A 100 36.50 -33.01 13.78
N SER A 101 35.63 -32.57 14.71
CA SER A 101 35.49 -33.33 15.97
C SER A 101 34.12 -33.05 16.64
N ASN A 102 33.42 -34.13 16.84
CA ASN A 102 32.31 -34.32 17.74
C ASN A 102 32.73 -34.18 19.22
N SER A 103 31.80 -33.81 20.07
CA SER A 103 31.63 -34.48 21.36
C SER A 103 30.28 -34.17 22.00
N ASP A 104 29.69 -35.22 22.47
CA ASP A 104 28.40 -35.48 23.03
C ASP A 104 28.26 -35.06 24.52
N GLU A 105 26.97 -35.22 24.94
CA GLU A 105 26.47 -35.54 26.31
C GLU A 105 26.24 -34.40 27.29
N ALA A 106 25.13 -34.34 27.88
CA ALA A 106 24.17 -35.02 28.69
C ALA A 106 23.59 -34.07 29.73
N GLY A 107 22.31 -33.93 29.84
CA GLY A 107 21.43 -34.56 30.81
C GLY A 107 21.12 -33.76 32.06
N SER A 108 19.83 -33.49 32.30
CA SER A 108 19.07 -33.72 33.54
C SER A 108 17.86 -32.79 33.67
N LYS A 109 16.71 -33.32 33.56
CA LYS A 109 15.51 -33.56 34.41
C LYS A 109 15.33 -32.65 35.64
N ALA A 110 14.13 -32.00 35.74
CA ALA A 110 12.99 -32.28 36.63
C ALA A 110 12.09 -31.03 36.70
N SER A 111 10.85 -31.16 36.33
CA SER A 111 9.58 -31.43 37.04
C SER A 111 8.99 -30.24 37.81
N GLY A 112 7.70 -29.92 37.45
CA GLY A 112 6.77 -29.23 38.34
C GLY A 112 5.72 -28.38 37.60
N ALA A 113 4.56 -28.95 37.31
CA ALA A 113 3.30 -28.25 37.09
C ALA A 113 2.54 -28.20 38.44
N PRO A 114 1.31 -27.63 38.57
CA PRO A 114 0.49 -26.75 37.72
C PRO A 114 -0.08 -25.53 38.49
N ASP A 115 -0.75 -24.60 37.86
CA ASP A 115 -2.17 -24.29 38.13
C ASP A 115 -2.70 -23.01 37.45
N SER A 116 -3.94 -23.15 36.95
CA SER A 116 -5.05 -22.19 36.72
C SER A 116 -4.83 -20.82 36.10
N GLY A 117 -5.32 -20.58 34.86
CA GLY A 117 -6.64 -20.02 34.55
C GLY A 117 -6.72 -18.52 34.55
N GLN A 118 -6.83 -17.91 33.36
CA GLN A 118 -7.87 -16.93 33.08
C GLN A 118 -7.81 -16.42 31.63
N ALA A 119 -8.95 -16.50 30.96
CA ALA A 119 -9.20 -15.98 29.63
C ALA A 119 -9.08 -14.45 29.61
N GLY A 120 -8.28 -13.93 28.70
CA GLY A 120 -8.20 -12.50 28.39
C GLY A 120 -8.16 -12.34 26.87
N SER A 121 -9.19 -11.71 26.33
CA SER A 121 -9.37 -11.35 24.94
C SER A 121 -8.16 -10.63 24.37
N GLY A 122 -7.46 -11.29 23.45
CA GLY A 122 -6.30 -10.75 22.77
C GLY A 122 -6.69 -9.77 21.68
N GLN A 123 -6.35 -8.54 21.88
CA GLN A 123 -6.33 -7.49 20.89
C GLN A 123 -5.08 -7.69 20.02
N SER A 124 -5.28 -8.06 18.76
CA SER A 124 -4.20 -8.22 17.80
C SER A 124 -3.58 -6.86 17.49
N ASN A 125 -2.46 -6.59 18.13
CA ASN A 125 -1.58 -5.48 17.79
C ASN A 125 -0.74 -5.91 16.59
N SER A 126 -1.09 -5.42 15.40
CA SER A 126 -0.27 -5.55 14.20
C SER A 126 1.00 -4.71 14.39
N ASN A 127 2.02 -5.33 14.92
CA ASN A 127 3.35 -4.77 15.03
C ASN A 127 3.96 -4.71 13.63
N GLN A 128 3.91 -3.53 13.04
CA GLN A 128 4.62 -3.19 11.82
C GLN A 128 6.12 -3.27 12.14
N GLY A 129 6.77 -4.30 11.63
CA GLY A 129 8.18 -4.57 11.82
C GLY A 129 9.03 -3.39 11.33
N SER A 130 9.41 -2.54 12.25
CA SER A 130 10.56 -1.67 12.11
C SER A 130 11.77 -2.58 11.92
N ALA A 131 12.40 -2.53 10.74
CA ALA A 131 13.68 -3.17 10.50
C ALA A 131 14.65 -2.63 11.54
N GLY A 132 14.97 -3.48 12.53
CA GLY A 132 15.93 -3.18 13.56
C GLY A 132 17.28 -2.93 12.91
N SER A 133 17.73 -1.69 12.97
CA SER A 133 19.14 -1.36 12.79
C SER A 133 19.91 -2.11 13.88
N GLY A 134 20.54 -3.22 13.50
CA GLY A 134 21.47 -3.95 14.36
C GLY A 134 22.55 -2.98 14.81
N GLN A 135 22.56 -2.70 16.10
CA GLN A 135 23.61 -1.96 16.79
C GLN A 135 24.83 -2.89 16.88
N GLY A 136 25.61 -2.90 15.82
CA GLY A 136 26.87 -3.61 15.73
C GLY A 136 28.02 -2.59 15.63
N GLY A 137 28.78 -2.44 16.69
CA GLY A 137 30.13 -1.86 16.68
C GLY A 137 30.18 -0.34 16.56
N ALA A 138 30.18 0.35 17.69
CA ALA A 138 30.69 1.71 17.81
C ALA A 138 32.17 1.73 17.41
N GLY A 139 32.46 2.04 16.13
CA GLY A 139 33.84 2.12 15.63
C GLY A 139 33.97 2.27 14.12
N ALA A 140 32.90 1.97 13.33
CA ALA A 140 32.90 2.29 11.91
C ALA A 140 32.62 3.79 11.73
N SER A 141 33.61 4.51 11.23
CA SER A 141 33.61 5.96 11.06
C SER A 141 32.37 6.41 10.27
N LYS A 142 31.77 7.54 10.70
CA LYS A 142 30.67 8.23 9.98
C LYS A 142 30.98 8.45 8.50
N GLU A 143 32.23 8.57 8.15
CA GLU A 143 32.75 8.70 6.80
C GLU A 143 32.42 7.49 5.91
N THR A 144 32.40 6.28 6.47
CA THR A 144 32.05 5.06 5.75
C THR A 144 30.57 5.01 5.36
N SER A 145 29.67 5.54 6.19
CA SER A 145 28.24 5.58 5.93
C SER A 145 27.87 6.51 4.76
N ALA A 146 28.42 7.73 4.74
CA ALA A 146 28.16 8.70 3.67
C ALA A 146 28.64 8.19 2.29
N LYS A 147 29.86 7.65 2.21
CA LYS A 147 30.41 7.08 0.99
C LYS A 147 29.64 5.86 0.50
N THR A 148 29.17 5.03 1.43
CA THR A 148 28.33 3.88 1.10
C THR A 148 26.99 4.31 0.51
N SER A 149 26.31 5.29 1.14
CA SER A 149 25.05 5.84 0.65
C SER A 149 25.20 6.45 -0.75
N GLU A 150 26.26 7.23 -0.98
CA GLU A 150 26.53 7.81 -2.30
C GLU A 150 26.81 6.75 -3.38
N ARG A 151 27.55 5.67 -3.02
CA ARG A 151 27.78 4.57 -3.94
C ARG A 151 26.50 3.83 -4.33
N VAL A 152 25.62 3.61 -3.34
CA VAL A 152 24.31 3.01 -3.57
C VAL A 152 23.46 3.92 -4.45
N ASP A 153 23.41 5.21 -4.14
CA ASP A 153 22.62 6.18 -4.92
C ASP A 153 23.06 6.21 -6.39
N ARG A 154 24.38 6.24 -6.63
CA ARG A 154 24.93 6.15 -8.01
C ARG A 154 24.57 4.84 -8.70
N ALA A 155 24.59 3.73 -8.00
CA ALA A 155 24.22 2.43 -8.57
C ALA A 155 22.73 2.37 -8.92
N LEU A 156 21.88 2.91 -8.05
CA LEU A 156 20.43 3.00 -8.30
C LEU A 156 20.12 3.92 -9.47
N ALA A 157 20.78 5.08 -9.58
CA ALA A 157 20.65 5.99 -10.72
C ALA A 157 21.11 5.33 -12.03
N SER A 158 22.22 4.58 -12.00
CA SER A 158 22.71 3.84 -13.17
C SER A 158 21.77 2.71 -13.58
N PHE A 159 21.10 2.06 -12.61
CA PHE A 159 20.08 1.06 -12.86
C PHE A 159 18.88 1.67 -13.58
N VAL A 160 18.34 2.78 -13.07
CA VAL A 160 17.22 3.51 -13.69
C VAL A 160 17.53 3.91 -15.13
N THR A 161 18.73 4.48 -15.36
CA THR A 161 19.17 4.91 -16.70
C THR A 161 19.33 3.75 -17.66
N ARG A 162 19.92 2.63 -17.19
CA ARG A 162 20.15 1.44 -18.02
C ARG A 162 18.88 0.77 -18.49
N TYR A 163 17.86 0.73 -17.63
CA TYR A 163 16.59 0.07 -17.92
C TYR A 163 15.47 1.05 -18.32
N GLU A 164 15.84 2.32 -18.58
CA GLU A 164 14.94 3.37 -19.09
C GLU A 164 13.61 3.45 -18.31
N ALA A 165 13.70 3.36 -16.96
CA ALA A 165 12.53 3.40 -16.12
C ALA A 165 11.80 4.74 -16.29
N SER A 166 10.55 4.69 -16.75
CA SER A 166 9.77 5.89 -17.08
C SER A 166 9.21 6.59 -15.85
N SER A 167 8.97 5.86 -14.75
CA SER A 167 8.42 6.41 -13.52
C SER A 167 9.12 5.78 -12.32
N TRP A 168 9.90 6.59 -11.61
CA TRP A 168 10.71 6.15 -10.50
C TRP A 168 10.90 7.28 -9.49
N ALA A 169 11.24 6.92 -8.28
CA ALA A 169 11.62 7.83 -7.21
C ALA A 169 12.68 7.20 -6.31
N THR A 170 13.56 8.02 -5.76
CA THR A 170 14.41 7.63 -4.63
C THR A 170 13.92 8.32 -3.38
N THR A 171 13.96 7.60 -2.26
CA THR A 171 13.50 8.11 -0.97
C THR A 171 14.33 7.55 0.16
N TYR A 172 14.49 8.32 1.23
CA TYR A 172 14.93 7.86 2.53
C TYR A 172 14.33 8.71 3.64
N THR A 173 14.26 8.16 4.84
CA THR A 173 13.74 8.87 6.02
C THR A 173 14.89 9.42 6.83
N THR A 174 14.81 10.69 7.19
CA THR A 174 15.71 11.38 8.11
C THR A 174 14.92 12.01 9.25
N LYS A 175 15.59 12.33 10.33
CA LYS A 175 14.98 12.99 11.49
C LYS A 175 15.58 14.38 11.64
N LEU A 176 14.79 15.38 11.29
CA LEU A 176 15.17 16.79 11.41
C LEU A 176 14.58 17.40 12.67
N ARG A 177 15.34 18.27 13.34
CA ARG A 177 14.91 18.95 14.56
C ARG A 177 14.56 20.39 14.26
N PHE A 178 13.30 20.65 14.02
CA PHE A 178 12.80 21.98 13.67
C PHE A 178 12.51 22.86 14.88
N ALA A 179 12.67 24.16 14.69
CA ALA A 179 12.28 25.19 15.64
C ALA A 179 10.77 25.43 15.57
N PHE A 180 10.06 25.13 16.65
CA PHE A 180 8.65 25.51 16.83
C PHE A 180 8.54 26.57 17.95
N PRO A 181 7.45 27.34 18.02
CA PRO A 181 7.24 28.37 19.06
C PRO A 181 7.30 27.82 20.49
N ASP A 182 6.91 26.58 20.70
CA ASP A 182 6.94 25.88 22.00
C ASP A 182 8.24 25.12 22.27
N GLY A 183 9.20 25.19 21.36
CA GLY A 183 10.52 24.56 21.48
C GLY A 183 10.88 23.66 20.30
N PRO A 184 12.16 23.24 20.22
CA PRO A 184 12.62 22.38 19.14
C PRO A 184 12.04 20.98 19.23
N ARG A 185 11.41 20.48 18.15
CA ARG A 185 10.87 19.12 18.05
C ARG A 185 11.52 18.35 16.91
N GLN A 186 11.70 17.05 17.12
CA GLN A 186 12.15 16.14 16.08
C GLN A 186 10.98 15.70 15.22
N VAL A 187 11.13 15.86 13.90
CA VAL A 187 10.11 15.48 12.92
C VAL A 187 10.70 14.46 11.97
N SER A 188 9.95 13.39 11.73
CA SER A 188 10.26 12.42 10.67
C SER A 188 10.06 13.10 9.33
N THR A 189 11.14 13.22 8.56
CA THR A 189 11.16 13.91 7.28
C THR A 189 11.58 12.92 6.21
N GLN A 190 10.80 12.82 5.14
CA GLN A 190 11.17 12.03 3.97
C GLN A 190 11.91 12.90 2.97
N ALA A 191 13.15 12.52 2.66
CA ALA A 191 13.90 13.07 1.54
C ALA A 191 13.51 12.30 0.29
N VAL A 192 12.98 12.98 -0.72
CA VAL A 192 12.39 12.38 -1.91
C VAL A 192 12.91 13.03 -3.20
N SER A 193 13.04 12.26 -4.25
CA SER A 193 13.32 12.80 -5.58
C SER A 193 12.04 13.37 -6.24
N LEU A 194 12.20 14.13 -7.32
CA LEU A 194 11.08 14.78 -8.03
C LEU A 194 9.98 13.81 -8.45
N GLY A 195 10.33 12.59 -8.84
CA GLY A 195 9.37 11.59 -9.32
C GLY A 195 8.42 11.07 -8.25
N TYR A 196 8.72 11.28 -6.97
CA TYR A 196 7.93 10.76 -5.85
C TYR A 196 6.46 11.21 -5.89
N GLY A 197 6.22 12.50 -6.09
CA GLY A 197 4.86 13.06 -6.11
C GLY A 197 3.98 12.43 -7.17
N THR A 198 4.55 12.14 -8.34
CA THR A 198 3.85 11.47 -9.45
C THR A 198 3.64 9.99 -9.18
N LEU A 199 4.63 9.31 -8.58
CA LEU A 199 4.57 7.87 -8.28
C LEU A 199 3.55 7.55 -7.20
N HIS A 200 3.44 8.41 -6.18
CA HIS A 200 2.55 8.25 -5.02
C HIS A 200 1.24 9.05 -5.13
N HIS A 201 0.99 9.72 -6.28
CA HIS A 201 -0.16 10.60 -6.45
C HIS A 201 -0.34 11.57 -5.27
N THR A 202 0.77 12.13 -4.79
CA THR A 202 0.78 13.01 -3.63
C THR A 202 -0.09 14.24 -3.88
N GLN A 203 -1.06 14.48 -2.99
CA GLN A 203 -1.98 15.61 -3.10
C GLN A 203 -1.60 16.71 -2.13
N VAL A 204 -1.46 17.93 -2.66
CA VAL A 204 -1.20 19.14 -1.88
C VAL A 204 -2.52 19.89 -1.71
N LYS A 205 -2.83 20.30 -0.48
CA LYS A 205 -4.03 21.08 -0.13
C LYS A 205 -3.83 22.57 -0.37
N GLN A 206 -2.62 23.05 -0.05
CA GLN A 206 -2.24 24.46 -0.19
C GLN A 206 -0.82 24.55 -0.73
N GLY A 207 -0.54 25.55 -1.56
CA GLY A 207 0.75 25.70 -2.19
C GLY A 207 0.99 24.71 -3.33
N ARG A 208 2.21 24.19 -3.45
CA ARG A 208 2.61 23.28 -4.53
C ARG A 208 3.49 22.14 -4.04
N TRP A 209 3.62 21.09 -4.85
CA TRP A 209 4.65 20.07 -4.71
C TRP A 209 5.96 20.58 -5.30
N PHE A 210 7.04 19.81 -5.12
CA PHE A 210 8.38 20.11 -5.65
C PHE A 210 8.41 20.18 -7.17
N GLY A 211 9.14 21.16 -7.68
CA GLY A 211 9.49 21.31 -9.09
C GLY A 211 11.00 21.20 -9.33
N SER A 212 11.40 21.15 -10.58
CA SER A 212 12.82 21.15 -10.95
C SER A 212 13.57 22.42 -10.53
N GLU A 213 12.85 23.52 -10.37
CA GLU A 213 13.36 24.80 -9.89
C GLU A 213 13.84 24.75 -8.44
N ASP A 214 13.30 23.84 -7.63
CA ASP A 214 13.65 23.71 -6.21
C ASP A 214 14.99 22.99 -5.96
N ILE A 215 15.59 22.37 -6.99
CA ILE A 215 16.85 21.61 -6.85
C ILE A 215 18.01 22.53 -6.47
N ASP A 216 18.08 23.70 -7.09
CA ASP A 216 19.19 24.63 -6.94
C ASP A 216 18.91 25.74 -5.90
N ASP A 217 17.81 25.62 -5.18
CA ASP A 217 17.45 26.60 -4.15
C ASP A 217 18.43 26.56 -2.97
N ALA A 218 18.97 27.72 -2.60
CA ALA A 218 19.85 27.88 -1.43
C ALA A 218 19.14 27.54 -0.10
N SER A 219 17.83 27.63 -0.05
CA SER A 219 16.97 27.21 1.05
C SER A 219 16.12 26.02 0.62
N PRO A 220 16.47 24.78 0.97
CA PRO A 220 15.73 23.64 0.54
C PRO A 220 14.24 23.74 0.86
N THR A 221 13.41 23.35 -0.10
CA THR A 221 11.96 23.44 0.03
C THR A 221 11.39 22.29 0.83
N LEU A 222 10.31 22.57 1.59
CA LEU A 222 9.54 21.60 2.36
C LEU A 222 8.09 21.57 1.89
N VAL A 223 7.52 20.38 1.86
CA VAL A 223 6.08 20.15 1.85
C VAL A 223 5.73 19.45 3.16
N VAL A 224 4.81 20.03 3.94
CA VAL A 224 4.57 19.64 5.33
C VAL A 224 3.12 19.16 5.53
N SER A 225 2.88 18.41 6.60
CA SER A 225 1.52 18.09 7.04
C SER A 225 0.82 19.33 7.64
N GLN A 226 -0.51 19.29 7.71
CA GLN A 226 -1.27 20.35 8.38
C GLN A 226 -0.84 20.48 9.86
N GLY A 227 -0.60 19.33 10.55
CA GLY A 227 -0.14 19.36 11.95
C GLY A 227 1.21 20.04 12.16
N PHE A 228 2.09 19.99 11.16
CA PHE A 228 3.35 20.73 11.20
C PHE A 228 3.10 22.26 11.12
N LEU A 229 2.20 22.68 10.23
CA LEU A 229 1.85 24.08 10.07
C LEU A 229 1.15 24.63 11.32
N ASP A 230 0.21 23.85 11.87
CA ASP A 230 -0.50 24.19 13.11
C ASP A 230 0.47 24.33 14.30
N ALA A 231 1.48 23.47 14.38
CA ALA A 231 2.53 23.56 15.39
C ALA A 231 3.41 24.80 15.26
N LEU A 232 3.50 25.41 14.08
CA LEU A 232 4.12 26.73 13.88
C LEU A 232 3.17 27.90 14.25
N GLY A 233 1.93 27.60 14.61
CA GLY A 233 0.90 28.62 14.87
C GLY A 233 0.31 29.23 13.60
N ILE A 234 0.43 28.56 12.47
CA ILE A 234 -0.03 29.01 11.15
C ILE A 234 -1.19 28.12 10.69
N SER A 235 -2.37 28.67 10.49
CA SER A 235 -3.54 27.92 10.05
C SER A 235 -3.58 27.68 8.54
N GLU A 236 -3.06 28.64 7.76
CA GLU A 236 -3.10 28.60 6.30
C GLU A 236 -1.79 29.12 5.70
N LEU A 237 -1.29 28.43 4.66
CA LEU A 237 -0.10 28.80 3.91
C LEU A 237 -0.48 29.77 2.79
N THR A 238 -0.52 31.07 3.09
CA THR A 238 -0.83 32.14 2.10
C THR A 238 0.41 32.59 1.33
N GLN A 239 1.59 32.40 1.90
CA GLN A 239 2.89 32.71 1.32
C GLN A 239 3.94 31.73 1.82
N PRO A 240 5.08 31.55 1.13
CA PRO A 240 6.17 30.71 1.62
C PRO A 240 6.65 31.16 3.00
N VAL A 241 6.79 30.19 3.91
CA VAL A 241 7.23 30.41 5.29
C VAL A 241 8.55 29.70 5.53
N THR A 242 9.48 30.37 6.20
CA THR A 242 10.77 29.77 6.53
C THR A 242 10.76 29.15 7.92
N VAL A 243 11.42 27.99 8.05
CA VAL A 243 11.62 27.28 9.31
C VAL A 243 13.06 26.83 9.41
N THR A 244 13.64 26.89 10.61
CA THR A 244 15.02 26.44 10.82
C THR A 244 15.04 25.05 11.43
N SER A 245 15.87 24.16 10.88
CA SER A 245 16.26 22.91 11.51
C SER A 245 17.64 23.04 12.16
N TYR A 246 17.83 22.38 13.31
CA TYR A 246 19.09 22.41 14.06
C TYR A 246 19.96 21.18 13.83
N THR A 247 19.38 20.09 13.35
CA THR A 247 20.10 18.82 13.14
C THR A 247 19.74 18.22 11.79
N PRO A 248 20.68 17.55 11.13
CA PRO A 248 22.10 17.31 11.46
C PRO A 248 22.95 18.59 11.37
N VAL A 249 22.53 19.57 10.57
CA VAL A 249 23.16 20.86 10.37
C VAL A 249 22.11 21.96 10.49
N ARG A 250 22.51 23.10 10.98
CA ARG A 250 21.59 24.25 11.02
C ARG A 250 21.29 24.73 9.60
N THR A 251 20.08 24.42 9.13
CA THR A 251 19.61 24.74 7.79
C THR A 251 18.27 25.47 7.87
N THR A 252 18.09 26.48 7.06
CA THR A 252 16.80 27.16 6.89
C THR A 252 16.09 26.54 5.71
N PHE A 253 14.84 26.14 5.92
CA PHE A 253 13.99 25.55 4.92
C PHE A 253 12.83 26.49 4.58
N THR A 254 12.33 26.41 3.35
CA THR A 254 11.15 27.16 2.89
C THR A 254 9.97 26.22 2.69
N ILE A 255 8.88 26.42 3.44
CA ILE A 255 7.63 25.68 3.26
C ILE A 255 6.90 26.21 2.04
N VAL A 256 6.72 25.37 1.02
CA VAL A 256 6.09 25.71 -0.26
C VAL A 256 4.74 25.02 -0.46
N GLY A 257 4.44 24.01 0.36
CA GLY A 257 3.18 23.29 0.25
C GLY A 257 2.75 22.60 1.55
N VAL A 258 1.45 22.35 1.64
CA VAL A 258 0.82 21.61 2.73
C VAL A 258 0.08 20.42 2.16
N LEU A 259 0.36 19.24 2.68
CA LEU A 259 -0.27 17.99 2.26
C LEU A 259 -1.77 17.98 2.55
N LYS A 260 -2.51 17.34 1.68
CA LYS A 260 -3.89 16.99 2.00
C LYS A 260 -3.88 15.90 3.08
N PRO A 261 -4.60 16.08 4.20
CA PRO A 261 -4.68 15.07 5.24
C PRO A 261 -5.25 13.77 4.70
N ASP A 262 -4.80 12.65 5.27
CA ASP A 262 -5.37 11.34 4.96
C ASP A 262 -6.77 11.22 5.55
N ARG A 263 -7.64 10.46 4.90
CA ARG A 263 -9.02 10.25 5.36
C ARG A 263 -9.08 9.70 6.78
N SER A 264 -8.16 8.80 7.14
CA SER A 264 -8.07 8.26 8.50
C SER A 264 -7.80 9.32 9.55
N THR A 265 -7.07 10.37 9.18
CA THR A 265 -6.72 11.49 10.06
C THR A 265 -7.79 12.60 10.01
N GLU A 266 -8.38 12.83 8.84
CA GLU A 266 -9.42 13.85 8.62
C GLU A 266 -10.70 13.56 9.42
N TYR A 267 -11.08 12.27 9.53
CA TYR A 267 -12.29 11.84 10.26
C TYR A 267 -11.98 11.23 11.63
N CYS A 268 -10.72 11.28 12.06
CA CYS A 268 -10.36 10.79 13.38
C CYS A 268 -10.86 11.72 14.47
N THR A 269 -11.51 11.13 15.48
CA THR A 269 -11.90 11.82 16.71
C THR A 269 -11.37 11.07 17.93
N THR A 270 -10.99 11.80 18.96
CA THR A 270 -10.58 11.28 20.26
C THR A 270 -11.37 11.99 21.36
N THR A 271 -11.31 11.45 22.56
CA THR A 271 -11.97 12.06 23.72
C THR A 271 -10.91 12.74 24.57
N ASP A 272 -11.12 14.01 24.89
CA ASP A 272 -10.24 14.76 25.77
C ASP A 272 -10.41 14.36 27.24
N THR A 273 -9.63 14.96 28.12
CA THR A 273 -9.69 14.71 29.58
C THR A 273 -11.01 15.12 30.22
N ASN A 274 -11.82 15.93 29.56
CA ASN A 274 -13.12 16.40 30.01
C ASN A 274 -14.28 15.52 29.47
N GLY A 275 -13.97 14.53 28.62
CA GLY A 275 -14.96 13.67 27.98
C GLY A 275 -15.57 14.26 26.70
N GLU A 276 -15.00 15.35 26.17
CA GLU A 276 -15.44 15.97 24.93
C GLU A 276 -14.77 15.29 23.71
N THR A 277 -15.57 15.06 22.65
CA THR A 277 -15.05 14.50 21.39
C THR A 277 -14.36 15.59 20.60
N ILE A 278 -13.03 15.46 20.44
CA ILE A 278 -12.20 16.39 19.71
C ILE A 278 -11.56 15.70 18.49
N PRO A 279 -11.20 16.42 17.43
CA PRO A 279 -10.41 15.87 16.31
C PRO A 279 -9.06 15.32 16.80
N CYS A 280 -8.60 14.20 16.22
CA CYS A 280 -7.26 13.71 16.53
C CYS A 280 -6.18 14.74 16.16
N PRO A 281 -5.10 14.83 16.95
CA PRO A 281 -3.96 15.66 16.57
C PRO A 281 -3.39 15.19 15.23
N GLN A 282 -3.17 16.13 14.33
CA GLN A 282 -2.56 15.84 13.04
C GLN A 282 -1.08 15.46 13.23
N PRO A 283 -0.58 14.42 12.54
CA PRO A 283 0.82 14.02 12.66
C PRO A 283 1.76 15.11 12.16
N LEU A 284 2.91 15.27 12.83
CA LEU A 284 3.99 16.12 12.34
C LEU A 284 4.82 15.32 11.34
N SER A 285 4.71 15.64 10.07
CA SER A 285 5.52 15.05 9.01
C SER A 285 5.92 16.10 7.97
N ALA A 286 7.03 15.85 7.32
CA ALA A 286 7.56 16.73 6.28
C ALA A 286 8.19 15.90 5.16
N PHE A 287 8.14 16.47 3.96
CA PHE A 287 8.91 16.03 2.80
C PHE A 287 9.91 17.10 2.46
N VAL A 288 11.09 16.70 2.02
CA VAL A 288 12.15 17.59 1.51
C VAL A 288 12.64 17.06 0.17
N LEU A 289 12.96 17.96 -0.76
CA LEU A 289 13.59 17.55 -2.01
C LEU A 289 15.01 17.04 -1.72
N LYS A 290 15.27 15.75 -2.03
CA LYS A 290 16.51 15.05 -1.69
C LYS A 290 17.74 15.80 -2.19
N ASP A 291 17.77 16.15 -3.46
CA ASP A 291 18.94 16.74 -4.11
C ASP A 291 19.30 18.10 -3.51
N ALA A 292 18.31 18.95 -3.27
CA ALA A 292 18.50 20.26 -2.62
C ALA A 292 18.95 20.13 -1.15
N TYR A 293 18.41 19.15 -0.43
CA TYR A 293 18.77 18.89 0.96
C TYR A 293 20.20 18.36 1.10
N GLU A 294 20.59 17.41 0.25
CA GLU A 294 21.93 16.80 0.29
C GLU A 294 23.05 17.79 -0.03
N GLN A 295 22.77 18.82 -0.83
CA GLN A 295 23.69 19.92 -1.09
C GLN A 295 24.02 20.74 0.16
N GLN A 296 23.12 20.75 1.15
CA GLN A 296 23.32 21.48 2.42
C GLN A 296 24.05 20.64 3.47
N LEU A 297 24.22 19.34 3.23
CA LEU A 297 24.87 18.45 4.18
C LEU A 297 26.38 18.47 3.99
N PRO A 298 27.18 18.53 5.10
CA PRO A 298 28.61 18.27 5.04
C PRO A 298 28.91 16.89 4.45
N GLU A 299 30.06 16.73 3.82
CA GLU A 299 30.49 15.42 3.28
C GLU A 299 30.54 14.31 4.34
N GLU A 300 30.81 14.68 5.59
CA GLU A 300 30.89 13.76 6.73
C GLU A 300 29.53 13.47 7.39
N ALA A 301 28.46 14.14 6.96
CA ALA A 301 27.16 13.94 7.54
C ALA A 301 26.66 12.51 7.25
N GLU A 302 26.09 11.88 8.28
CA GLU A 302 25.45 10.58 8.11
C GLU A 302 24.29 10.68 7.12
N ARG A 303 24.33 9.87 6.08
CA ARG A 303 23.29 9.80 5.04
C ARG A 303 22.70 8.40 5.05
N PRO A 304 21.37 8.28 5.27
CA PRO A 304 20.69 7.00 5.12
C PRO A 304 20.81 6.49 3.67
N THR A 305 20.90 5.19 3.52
CA THR A 305 20.92 4.56 2.19
C THR A 305 19.59 4.76 1.50
N PRO A 306 19.55 5.32 0.28
CA PRO A 306 18.31 5.55 -0.42
C PRO A 306 17.66 4.23 -0.87
N THR A 307 16.34 4.24 -0.90
CA THR A 307 15.50 3.21 -1.48
C THR A 307 14.99 3.70 -2.82
N LEU A 308 15.05 2.85 -3.83
CA LEU A 308 14.52 3.13 -5.16
C LEU A 308 13.15 2.50 -5.31
N GLU A 309 12.21 3.26 -5.81
CA GLU A 309 10.87 2.82 -6.17
C GLU A 309 10.67 3.01 -7.67
N ILE A 310 10.25 1.95 -8.35
CA ILE A 310 10.02 1.95 -9.81
C ILE A 310 8.63 1.41 -10.08
N TRP A 311 7.83 2.15 -10.82
CA TRP A 311 6.58 1.64 -11.32
C TRP A 311 6.83 0.79 -12.58
N ALA A 312 6.67 -0.51 -12.44
CA ALA A 312 6.85 -1.48 -13.52
C ALA A 312 5.51 -1.92 -14.15
N GLY A 313 4.39 -1.50 -13.56
CA GLY A 313 3.09 -2.08 -13.91
C GLY A 313 2.95 -3.51 -13.37
N LYS A 314 1.72 -4.05 -13.41
CA LYS A 314 1.43 -5.36 -12.78
C LYS A 314 2.15 -6.53 -13.43
N ASP A 315 2.37 -6.45 -14.75
CA ASP A 315 2.87 -7.57 -15.54
C ASP A 315 4.41 -7.70 -15.52
N GLN A 316 5.13 -6.59 -15.31
CA GLN A 316 6.59 -6.54 -15.36
C GLN A 316 7.28 -6.53 -13.99
N THR A 317 6.52 -6.49 -12.90
CA THR A 317 7.07 -6.45 -11.53
C THR A 317 8.07 -7.57 -11.24
N LYS A 318 7.78 -8.79 -11.69
CA LYS A 318 8.66 -9.94 -11.46
C LYS A 318 9.99 -9.77 -12.19
N GLU A 319 9.95 -9.35 -13.45
CA GLU A 319 11.15 -9.14 -14.27
C GLU A 319 12.03 -8.03 -13.68
N VAL A 320 11.44 -6.90 -13.31
CA VAL A 320 12.18 -5.80 -12.67
C VAL A 320 12.81 -6.23 -11.35
N LYS A 321 12.10 -7.03 -10.53
CA LYS A 321 12.67 -7.58 -9.28
C LYS A 321 13.88 -8.48 -9.53
N ASP A 322 13.77 -9.39 -10.49
CA ASP A 322 14.85 -10.32 -10.83
C ASP A 322 16.07 -9.58 -11.40
N LEU A 323 15.84 -8.58 -12.27
CA LEU A 323 16.89 -7.74 -12.83
C LEU A 323 17.58 -6.89 -11.76
N ALA A 324 16.81 -6.25 -10.88
CA ALA A 324 17.34 -5.43 -9.80
C ALA A 324 18.22 -6.27 -8.86
N LYS A 325 17.72 -7.41 -8.42
CA LYS A 325 18.47 -8.32 -7.57
C LYS A 325 19.76 -8.80 -8.23
N LYS A 326 19.67 -9.27 -9.47
CA LYS A 326 20.85 -9.76 -10.20
C LYS A 326 21.91 -8.67 -10.40
N ASN A 327 21.49 -7.45 -10.75
CA ASN A 327 22.41 -6.35 -11.06
C ASN A 327 23.07 -5.78 -9.81
N LEU A 328 22.26 -5.51 -8.76
CA LEU A 328 22.76 -4.87 -7.55
C LEU A 328 23.48 -5.86 -6.63
N ASP A 329 23.03 -7.12 -6.55
CA ASP A 329 23.77 -8.17 -5.84
C ASP A 329 25.16 -8.43 -6.46
N ALA A 330 25.32 -8.25 -7.78
CA ALA A 330 26.62 -8.34 -8.43
C ALA A 330 27.56 -7.19 -8.04
N GLN A 331 27.03 -6.02 -7.66
CA GLN A 331 27.83 -4.85 -7.28
C GLN A 331 28.10 -4.77 -5.77
N PHE A 332 27.15 -5.22 -4.94
CA PHE A 332 27.16 -5.04 -3.50
C PHE A 332 27.26 -6.35 -2.70
N GLY A 333 27.38 -7.49 -3.41
CA GLY A 333 27.45 -8.79 -2.80
C GLY A 333 26.10 -9.52 -2.80
N LYS A 334 26.15 -10.84 -2.86
CA LYS A 334 24.96 -11.70 -2.92
C LYS A 334 24.10 -11.52 -1.67
N GLY A 335 22.83 -11.18 -1.86
CA GLY A 335 21.84 -10.99 -0.80
C GLY A 335 21.85 -9.58 -0.19
N SER A 336 22.63 -8.64 -0.75
CA SER A 336 22.61 -7.24 -0.34
C SER A 336 21.37 -6.50 -0.78
N THR A 337 20.69 -7.00 -1.82
CA THR A 337 19.52 -6.35 -2.42
C THR A 337 18.24 -6.98 -1.93
N GLN A 338 17.41 -6.19 -1.26
CA GLN A 338 16.04 -6.55 -0.91
C GLN A 338 15.09 -5.89 -1.90
N VAL A 339 14.19 -6.69 -2.44
CA VAL A 339 13.21 -6.24 -3.44
C VAL A 339 11.83 -6.71 -3.03
N SER A 340 10.92 -5.77 -2.94
CA SER A 340 9.49 -6.02 -2.67
C SER A 340 8.63 -5.35 -3.72
N ASP A 341 7.38 -5.75 -3.81
CA ASP A 341 6.37 -5.06 -4.61
C ASP A 341 5.11 -4.83 -3.79
N ASN A 342 4.28 -3.93 -4.23
CA ASN A 342 3.02 -3.61 -3.58
C ASN A 342 1.83 -4.46 -4.10
N LEU A 343 2.06 -5.44 -4.98
CA LEU A 343 1.02 -6.37 -5.44
C LEU A 343 0.71 -7.44 -4.40
N GLY A 344 1.73 -7.90 -3.67
CA GLY A 344 1.60 -8.97 -2.67
C GLY A 344 0.86 -8.55 -1.40
N ASN A 345 0.92 -7.29 -1.00
CA ASN A 345 0.20 -6.78 0.17
C ASN A 345 -1.32 -6.68 -0.04
N ASN A 346 -1.77 -6.63 -1.30
CA ASN A 346 -3.20 -6.60 -1.65
C ASN A 346 -3.81 -8.01 -1.78
N SER A 347 -3.03 -9.08 -1.68
CA SER A 347 -3.52 -10.45 -1.88
C SER A 347 -4.50 -10.92 -0.78
N ASN A 348 -4.48 -10.31 0.41
CA ASN A 348 -5.43 -10.61 1.48
C ASN A 348 -6.72 -9.76 1.44
N LEU A 349 -6.72 -8.66 0.68
CA LEU A 349 -7.88 -7.84 0.34
C LEU A 349 -8.03 -7.70 -1.17
N SER A 350 -7.65 -8.72 -1.93
CA SER A 350 -7.80 -8.66 -3.38
C SER A 350 -9.27 -8.49 -3.73
N ALA A 351 -9.56 -7.48 -4.55
CA ALA A 351 -10.87 -7.30 -5.16
C ALA A 351 -11.38 -8.59 -5.78
N ASP A 352 -10.48 -9.46 -6.24
CA ASP A 352 -10.74 -10.79 -6.79
C ASP A 352 -11.26 -11.77 -5.74
N GLY A 353 -10.74 -11.75 -4.51
CA GLY A 353 -11.23 -12.57 -3.40
C GLY A 353 -12.64 -12.15 -2.97
N PHE A 354 -12.86 -10.85 -2.82
CA PHE A 354 -14.17 -10.30 -2.45
C PHE A 354 -15.21 -10.54 -3.57
N THR A 355 -14.86 -10.25 -4.83
CA THR A 355 -15.74 -10.52 -5.99
C THR A 355 -16.04 -12.00 -6.16
N SER A 356 -15.11 -12.91 -5.90
CA SER A 356 -15.37 -14.34 -6.00
C SER A 356 -16.34 -14.83 -4.91
N VAL A 357 -16.21 -14.36 -3.67
CA VAL A 357 -17.14 -14.70 -2.58
C VAL A 357 -18.54 -14.12 -2.84
N VAL A 358 -18.62 -12.87 -3.28
CA VAL A 358 -19.91 -12.23 -3.62
C VAL A 358 -20.57 -12.92 -4.82
N THR A 359 -19.80 -13.29 -5.83
CA THR A 359 -20.29 -14.00 -7.00
C THR A 359 -20.81 -15.40 -6.63
N ALA A 360 -20.07 -16.15 -5.79
CA ALA A 360 -20.49 -17.46 -5.30
C ALA A 360 -21.79 -17.35 -4.46
N ALA A 361 -21.88 -16.37 -3.57
CA ALA A 361 -23.11 -16.11 -2.80
C ALA A 361 -24.29 -15.75 -3.72
N GLY A 362 -24.05 -14.95 -4.75
CA GLY A 362 -25.07 -14.59 -5.74
C GLY A 362 -25.59 -15.78 -6.54
N ILE A 363 -24.71 -16.66 -6.99
CA ILE A 363 -25.10 -17.90 -7.67
C ILE A 363 -25.95 -18.77 -6.74
N LEU A 364 -25.58 -18.88 -5.47
CA LEU A 364 -26.31 -19.67 -4.47
C LEU A 364 -27.72 -19.10 -4.24
N ILE A 365 -27.86 -17.77 -4.16
CA ILE A 365 -29.16 -17.09 -4.04
C ILE A 365 -30.01 -17.31 -5.30
N MET A 366 -29.42 -17.28 -6.50
CA MET A 366 -30.14 -17.57 -7.74
C MET A 366 -30.63 -19.03 -7.80
N ILE A 367 -29.83 -19.99 -7.35
CA ILE A 367 -30.23 -21.41 -7.28
C ILE A 367 -31.39 -21.58 -6.31
N LEU A 368 -31.33 -20.97 -5.12
CA LEU A 368 -32.42 -21.01 -4.15
C LEU A 368 -33.70 -20.37 -4.67
N GLY A 369 -33.60 -19.25 -5.39
CA GLY A 369 -34.72 -18.60 -6.08
C GLY A 369 -35.34 -19.50 -7.13
N ALA A 370 -34.54 -20.15 -7.98
CA ALA A 370 -34.99 -21.11 -8.98
C ALA A 370 -35.71 -22.32 -8.38
N LEU A 371 -35.13 -22.90 -7.29
CA LEU A 371 -35.77 -23.99 -6.55
C LEU A 371 -37.13 -23.61 -5.97
N SER A 372 -37.26 -22.38 -5.46
CA SER A 372 -38.50 -21.84 -4.94
C SER A 372 -39.58 -21.74 -6.04
N LEU A 373 -39.18 -21.27 -7.22
CA LEU A 373 -40.09 -21.20 -8.40
C LEU A 373 -40.55 -22.60 -8.88
N VAL A 374 -39.63 -23.57 -8.93
CA VAL A 374 -39.92 -24.96 -9.27
C VAL A 374 -40.90 -25.57 -8.27
N ASN A 375 -40.68 -25.34 -6.97
CA ASN A 375 -41.56 -25.86 -5.91
C ASN A 375 -43.00 -25.29 -6.04
N ILE A 376 -43.15 -23.99 -6.30
CA ILE A 376 -44.41 -23.34 -6.51
C ILE A 376 -45.12 -23.89 -7.78
N SER A 377 -44.36 -24.10 -8.86
CA SER A 377 -44.86 -24.65 -10.09
C SER A 377 -45.37 -26.11 -9.92
N MET A 378 -44.61 -26.94 -9.15
CA MET A 378 -44.96 -28.32 -8.88
C MET A 378 -46.26 -28.46 -8.06
N VAL A 379 -46.43 -27.57 -7.06
CA VAL A 379 -47.67 -27.52 -6.26
C VAL A 379 -48.88 -27.15 -7.13
N THR A 380 -48.68 -26.18 -8.04
CA THR A 380 -49.75 -25.72 -8.95
C THR A 380 -50.16 -26.82 -9.93
N VAL A 381 -49.22 -27.60 -10.46
CA VAL A 381 -49.50 -28.74 -11.34
C VAL A 381 -50.25 -29.85 -10.62
N ARG A 382 -49.84 -30.20 -9.37
CA ARG A 382 -50.54 -31.21 -8.54
C ARG A 382 -51.97 -30.81 -8.24
N GLN A 383 -52.26 -29.55 -7.98
CA GLN A 383 -53.65 -29.08 -7.72
C GLN A 383 -54.54 -29.21 -8.93
N ARG A 384 -53.99 -29.05 -10.17
CA ARG A 384 -54.76 -29.23 -11.42
C ARG A 384 -55.05 -30.68 -11.81
N ILE A 385 -54.27 -31.64 -11.30
CA ILE A 385 -54.48 -33.08 -11.59
C ILE A 385 -55.58 -33.65 -10.68
N HIS A 386 -55.92 -32.99 -9.59
CA HIS A 386 -56.95 -33.42 -8.64
C HIS A 386 -58.32 -32.79 -8.87
N GLU A 387 -58.47 -31.83 -9.80
CA GLU A 387 -59.74 -31.35 -10.34
C GLU A 387 -60.10 -32.05 -11.67
#